data_9d585217d91507cab0b7e16385e54567
#
_entry.id   9d585217d91507cab0b7e16385e54567
#
_cell.length_a   1.000
_cell.length_b   1.000
_cell.length_c   1.000
_cell.angle_alpha   90.00
_cell.angle_beta   90.00
_cell.angle_gamma   90.00
#
_symmetry.space_group_name_H-M   'P 1'
#
loop_
_entity.id
_entity.type
_entity.pdbx_description
1 polymer ?
#
loop_
_entity_poly.entity_id
_entity_poly.type
_entity_poly.pdbx_seq_one_letter_code
_entity_poly.pdbx_strand_id
1 'polypeptide(L)'
;MQRKILSVAAAVIFAVTATVTVYAESAEKLCYLENTDKSGIGVSAVSAILIEADTGTVLFSKNEKEHRQIASTTKIMTALLTLEAGEPDKEFEVDPTAIKVEGTSMGLREGDIVTRRALCYGMLLPSGNDAANASAVNISGSKSAFAVLMNKRAEEIGMTDTNFVTPSGLDADGQYSCAYDLALLTREAMNNKD
;
A
#
# COMPACT_ATOMS: atom_id res chain seq x y z
N MET A 1 11.84 56.80 18.71
CA MET A 1 12.20 55.96 17.56
C MET A 1 11.95 54.48 17.81
N GLN A 2 12.20 53.94 19.01
CA GLN A 2 12.04 52.51 19.32
C GLN A 2 10.57 51.98 19.26
N ARG A 3 9.56 52.80 19.61
CA ARG A 3 8.13 52.39 19.59
C ARG A 3 7.58 52.13 18.18
N LYS A 4 8.11 52.79 17.13
CA LYS A 4 7.63 52.60 15.76
C LYS A 4 8.25 51.35 15.12
N ILE A 5 9.45 50.95 15.54
CA ILE A 5 10.12 49.76 15.03
C ILE A 5 9.44 48.46 15.59
N LEU A 6 8.98 48.50 16.86
CA LEU A 6 8.26 47.39 17.45
C LEU A 6 6.89 47.15 16.78
N SER A 7 6.18 48.24 16.40
CA SER A 7 4.87 48.08 15.76
C SER A 7 4.95 47.53 14.33
N VAL A 8 6.00 47.88 13.59
CA VAL A 8 6.24 47.33 12.24
C VAL A 8 6.66 45.86 12.29
N ALA A 9 7.52 45.49 13.25
CA ALA A 9 7.93 44.09 13.42
C ALA A 9 6.74 43.21 13.85
N ALA A 10 5.87 43.67 14.73
CA ALA A 10 4.68 42.93 15.15
C ALA A 10 3.66 42.77 13.99
N ALA A 11 3.49 43.81 13.14
CA ALA A 11 2.61 43.73 11.98
C ALA A 11 3.12 42.77 10.90
N VAL A 12 4.43 42.71 10.68
CA VAL A 12 5.07 41.80 9.72
C VAL A 12 4.98 40.33 10.21
N ILE A 13 5.21 40.07 11.50
CA ILE A 13 5.06 38.73 12.08
C ILE A 13 3.60 38.28 11.99
N PHE A 14 2.64 39.16 12.27
CA PHE A 14 1.22 38.80 12.17
C PHE A 14 0.76 38.55 10.72
N ALA A 15 1.27 39.33 9.76
CA ALA A 15 0.99 39.11 8.34
C ALA A 15 1.59 37.81 7.80
N VAL A 16 2.82 37.44 8.22
CA VAL A 16 3.47 36.20 7.82
C VAL A 16 2.78 34.99 8.46
N THR A 17 2.41 35.05 9.73
CA THR A 17 1.67 33.96 10.37
C THR A 17 0.25 33.79 9.80
N ALA A 18 -0.44 34.87 9.47
CA ALA A 18 -1.76 34.80 8.86
C ALA A 18 -1.72 34.24 7.42
N THR A 19 -0.69 34.59 6.64
CA THR A 19 -0.52 34.03 5.30
C THR A 19 -0.15 32.55 5.33
N VAL A 20 0.73 32.11 6.23
CA VAL A 20 1.08 30.69 6.40
C VAL A 20 -0.13 29.88 6.85
N THR A 21 -0.96 30.39 7.77
CA THR A 21 -2.19 29.71 8.22
C THR A 21 -3.21 29.58 7.08
N VAL A 22 -3.38 30.65 6.28
CA VAL A 22 -4.30 30.63 5.11
C VAL A 22 -3.82 29.67 4.03
N TYR A 23 -2.51 29.57 3.78
CA TYR A 23 -1.94 28.60 2.85
C TYR A 23 -2.05 27.17 3.38
N ALA A 24 -1.85 26.92 4.67
CA ALA A 24 -2.04 25.62 5.30
C ALA A 24 -3.52 25.18 5.26
N GLU A 25 -4.45 26.09 5.60
CA GLU A 25 -5.89 25.82 5.58
C GLU A 25 -6.43 25.63 4.15
N SER A 26 -5.88 26.32 3.16
CA SER A 26 -6.21 26.10 1.75
C SER A 26 -5.58 24.81 1.19
N ALA A 27 -4.40 24.41 1.64
CA ALA A 27 -3.77 23.15 1.28
C ALA A 27 -4.52 21.96 1.90
N GLU A 28 -4.92 22.01 3.18
CA GLU A 28 -5.77 21.00 3.80
C GLU A 28 -7.15 20.91 3.11
N LYS A 29 -7.73 22.03 2.71
CA LYS A 29 -9.01 22.06 2.00
C LYS A 29 -8.91 21.61 0.55
N LEU A 30 -7.72 21.69 -0.09
CA LEU A 30 -7.45 21.12 -1.40
C LEU A 30 -7.18 19.61 -1.32
N CYS A 31 -6.73 19.09 -0.18
CA CYS A 31 -6.44 17.68 0.04
C CYS A 31 -7.68 16.79 0.20
N TYR A 32 -8.84 17.39 0.46
CA TYR A 32 -10.08 16.66 0.69
C TYR A 32 -11.18 17.23 -0.20
N LEU A 33 -11.24 16.78 -1.44
CA LEU A 33 -12.49 16.87 -2.21
C LEU A 33 -13.42 15.83 -1.60
N GLU A 34 -14.10 16.20 -0.50
CA GLU A 34 -15.17 15.37 0.04
C GLU A 34 -16.08 14.94 -1.12
N ASN A 35 -16.26 13.64 -1.22
CA ASN A 35 -17.13 12.99 -2.20
C ASN A 35 -18.59 13.35 -1.92
N THR A 36 -18.95 14.58 -2.21
CA THR A 36 -20.32 14.89 -2.56
C THR A 36 -20.43 14.68 -4.05
N ASP A 37 -21.41 13.93 -4.50
CA ASP A 37 -21.79 13.52 -5.86
C ASP A 37 -21.75 14.61 -6.96
N LYS A 38 -20.87 15.61 -6.79
CA LYS A 38 -20.72 16.81 -7.62
C LYS A 38 -19.58 16.74 -8.65
N SER A 39 -18.74 15.68 -8.60
CA SER A 39 -17.62 15.54 -9.53
C SER A 39 -18.03 15.08 -10.93
N GLY A 40 -19.25 14.57 -11.10
CA GLY A 40 -19.71 14.00 -12.36
C GLY A 40 -18.99 12.69 -12.76
N ILE A 41 -18.11 12.16 -11.92
CA ILE A 41 -17.39 10.91 -12.16
C ILE A 41 -18.21 9.75 -11.60
N GLY A 42 -18.91 9.05 -12.50
CA GLY A 42 -19.63 7.81 -12.15
C GLY A 42 -18.67 6.62 -12.06
N VAL A 43 -18.44 6.12 -10.84
CA VAL A 43 -17.65 4.90 -10.59
C VAL A 43 -18.57 3.80 -10.08
N SER A 44 -18.61 2.64 -10.78
CA SER A 44 -19.43 1.48 -10.40
C SER A 44 -18.88 0.73 -9.19
N ALA A 45 -17.58 0.87 -8.87
CA ALA A 45 -16.96 0.26 -7.70
C ALA A 45 -17.63 0.72 -6.41
N VAL A 46 -17.73 -0.18 -5.42
CA VAL A 46 -18.30 0.12 -4.09
C VAL A 46 -17.38 1.06 -3.30
N SER A 47 -16.08 0.85 -3.37
CA SER A 47 -15.04 1.72 -2.82
C SER A 47 -14.04 2.07 -3.90
N ALA A 48 -13.60 3.33 -3.95
CA ALA A 48 -12.61 3.80 -4.91
C ALA A 48 -11.84 5.00 -4.36
N ILE A 49 -10.63 5.19 -4.87
CA ILE A 49 -9.81 6.36 -4.56
C ILE A 49 -8.91 6.69 -5.76
N LEU A 50 -8.61 7.95 -5.93
CA LEU A 50 -7.58 8.47 -6.81
C LEU A 50 -6.70 9.42 -6.00
N ILE A 51 -5.40 9.14 -5.99
CA ILE A 51 -4.41 10.01 -5.35
C ILE A 51 -3.40 10.49 -6.39
N GLU A 52 -2.86 11.66 -6.17
CA GLU A 52 -1.66 12.13 -6.86
C GLU A 52 -0.44 11.40 -6.26
N ALA A 53 0.42 10.83 -7.11
CA ALA A 53 1.45 9.89 -6.67
C ALA A 53 2.59 10.54 -5.87
N ASP A 54 3.01 11.76 -6.22
CA ASP A 54 4.16 12.42 -5.59
C ASP A 54 3.78 12.96 -4.20
N THR A 55 2.63 13.62 -4.09
CA THR A 55 2.19 14.30 -2.85
C THR A 55 1.29 13.44 -1.96
N GLY A 56 0.63 12.42 -2.53
CA GLY A 56 -0.42 11.66 -1.85
C GLY A 56 -1.77 12.40 -1.75
N THR A 57 -1.92 13.53 -2.43
CA THR A 57 -3.16 14.31 -2.42
C THR A 57 -4.31 13.49 -2.99
N VAL A 58 -5.42 13.39 -2.24
CA VAL A 58 -6.64 12.70 -2.69
C VAL A 58 -7.37 13.59 -3.70
N LEU A 59 -7.52 13.10 -4.92
CA LEU A 59 -8.21 13.78 -6.02
C LEU A 59 -9.67 13.35 -6.15
N PHE A 60 -9.98 12.11 -5.78
CA PHE A 60 -11.31 11.54 -5.74
C PHE A 60 -11.37 10.41 -4.72
N SER A 61 -12.48 10.29 -4.01
CA SER A 61 -12.71 9.16 -3.12
C SER A 61 -14.19 8.75 -3.08
N LYS A 62 -14.43 7.48 -2.80
CA LYS A 62 -15.75 6.89 -2.57
C LYS A 62 -15.59 5.74 -1.58
N ASN A 63 -16.16 5.88 -0.38
CA ASN A 63 -16.10 4.85 0.67
C ASN A 63 -14.65 4.33 0.90
N GLU A 64 -13.67 5.23 0.83
CA GLU A 64 -12.24 4.90 0.77
C GLU A 64 -11.70 4.30 2.06
N LYS A 65 -12.40 4.52 3.18
CA LYS A 65 -12.05 4.00 4.50
C LYS A 65 -12.85 2.75 4.92
N GLU A 66 -13.82 2.33 4.11
CA GLU A 66 -14.59 1.13 4.42
C GLU A 66 -13.74 -0.14 4.29
N HIS A 67 -13.74 -0.97 5.32
CA HIS A 67 -13.07 -2.27 5.30
C HIS A 67 -13.68 -3.19 4.25
N ARG A 68 -12.82 -3.79 3.44
CA ARG A 68 -13.17 -4.72 2.37
C ARG A 68 -12.28 -5.94 2.39
N GLN A 69 -12.81 -7.04 1.92
CA GLN A 69 -11.98 -8.16 1.48
C GLN A 69 -11.26 -7.74 0.21
N ILE A 70 -9.94 -7.90 0.21
CA ILE A 70 -9.05 -7.32 -0.81
C ILE A 70 -8.52 -8.34 -1.81
N ALA A 71 -8.80 -9.62 -1.58
CA ALA A 71 -8.39 -10.71 -2.46
C ALA A 71 -6.92 -10.54 -2.93
N SER A 72 -6.65 -10.79 -4.19
CA SER A 72 -5.28 -10.77 -4.77
C SER A 72 -4.60 -9.40 -4.79
N THR A 73 -5.26 -8.30 -4.46
CA THR A 73 -4.55 -7.02 -4.27
C THR A 73 -3.58 -7.07 -3.09
N THR A 74 -3.75 -8.00 -2.15
CA THR A 74 -2.79 -8.38 -1.10
C THR A 74 -1.39 -8.65 -1.66
N LYS A 75 -1.29 -9.22 -2.86
CA LYS A 75 -0.01 -9.59 -3.48
C LYS A 75 0.89 -8.40 -3.81
N ILE A 76 0.36 -7.18 -3.82
CA ILE A 76 1.18 -5.96 -3.93
C ILE A 76 2.12 -5.85 -2.71
N MET A 77 1.60 -6.06 -1.49
CA MET A 77 2.42 -6.09 -0.27
C MET A 77 3.41 -7.26 -0.29
N THR A 78 2.96 -8.43 -0.72
CA THR A 78 3.82 -9.61 -0.79
C THR A 78 4.96 -9.41 -1.79
N ALA A 79 4.69 -8.83 -2.96
CA ALA A 79 5.72 -8.52 -3.96
C ALA A 79 6.71 -7.46 -3.45
N LEU A 80 6.20 -6.38 -2.84
CA LEU A 80 7.03 -5.33 -2.24
C LEU A 80 8.02 -5.93 -1.24
N LEU A 81 7.54 -6.69 -0.26
CA LEU A 81 8.39 -7.35 0.73
C LEU A 81 9.35 -8.38 0.12
N THR A 82 8.93 -9.04 -0.98
CA THR A 82 9.79 -10.00 -1.68
C THR A 82 11.00 -9.32 -2.30
N LEU A 83 10.83 -8.13 -2.87
CA LEU A 83 11.92 -7.33 -3.42
C LEU A 83 12.75 -6.66 -2.31
N GLU A 84 12.12 -6.11 -1.28
CA GLU A 84 12.79 -5.49 -0.12
C GLU A 84 13.66 -6.49 0.65
N ALA A 85 13.37 -7.80 0.60
CA ALA A 85 14.21 -8.83 1.19
C ALA A 85 15.60 -8.98 0.51
N GLY A 86 15.83 -8.27 -0.59
CA GLY A 86 17.09 -8.24 -1.33
C GLY A 86 17.37 -9.50 -2.15
N GLU A 87 18.51 -9.54 -2.83
CA GLU A 87 18.97 -10.65 -3.68
C GLU A 87 17.87 -11.17 -4.64
N PRO A 88 17.22 -10.30 -5.45
CA PRO A 88 16.02 -10.66 -6.21
C PRO A 88 16.29 -11.75 -7.24
N ASP A 89 17.52 -11.90 -7.70
CA ASP A 89 17.93 -12.85 -8.75
C ASP A 89 18.70 -14.08 -8.19
N LYS A 90 18.79 -14.21 -6.85
CA LYS A 90 19.36 -15.40 -6.22
C LYS A 90 18.40 -16.56 -6.29
N GLU A 91 18.89 -17.69 -6.78
CA GLU A 91 18.16 -18.93 -6.92
C GLU A 91 17.97 -19.63 -5.56
N PHE A 92 16.81 -20.24 -5.39
CA PHE A 92 16.51 -21.15 -4.28
C PHE A 92 15.45 -22.18 -4.70
N GLU A 93 15.44 -23.33 -4.01
CA GLU A 93 14.44 -24.36 -4.21
C GLU A 93 13.15 -24.00 -3.47
N VAL A 94 12.00 -24.21 -4.10
CA VAL A 94 10.70 -23.92 -3.50
C VAL A 94 10.35 -24.94 -2.41
N ASP A 95 9.75 -24.44 -1.32
CA ASP A 95 9.19 -25.31 -0.29
C ASP A 95 7.97 -26.07 -0.83
N PRO A 96 7.96 -27.42 -0.81
CA PRO A 96 6.88 -28.22 -1.40
C PRO A 96 5.54 -28.06 -0.66
N THR A 97 5.53 -27.55 0.57
CA THR A 97 4.30 -27.29 1.32
C THR A 97 3.69 -25.93 0.98
N ALA A 98 4.52 -24.96 0.61
CA ALA A 98 4.09 -23.63 0.24
C ALA A 98 3.31 -23.58 -1.08
N ILE A 99 3.64 -24.46 -2.02
CA ILE A 99 3.07 -24.48 -3.37
C ILE A 99 1.75 -25.24 -3.49
N LYS A 100 1.29 -25.91 -2.42
CA LYS A 100 -0.02 -26.57 -2.38
C LYS A 100 -1.08 -25.52 -2.08
N VAL A 101 -1.71 -25.01 -3.14
CA VAL A 101 -2.65 -23.87 -3.06
C VAL A 101 -3.94 -24.18 -3.80
N GLU A 102 -4.99 -23.45 -3.42
CA GLU A 102 -6.24 -23.33 -4.16
C GLU A 102 -6.20 -22.07 -5.02
N GLY A 103 -7.06 -22.00 -6.04
CA GLY A 103 -7.24 -20.86 -6.91
C GLY A 103 -6.13 -20.72 -7.97
N THR A 104 -5.74 -19.49 -8.27
CA THR A 104 -4.75 -19.18 -9.31
C THR A 104 -3.34 -19.58 -8.90
N SER A 105 -2.55 -20.08 -9.85
CA SER A 105 -1.20 -20.57 -9.64
C SER A 105 -0.32 -20.22 -10.85
N MET A 106 0.97 -19.99 -10.64
CA MET A 106 1.94 -19.95 -11.73
C MET A 106 2.40 -21.36 -12.12
N GLY A 107 2.07 -22.39 -11.35
CA GLY A 107 2.32 -23.79 -11.65
C GLY A 107 3.63 -24.31 -11.08
N LEU A 108 4.08 -23.82 -9.93
CA LEU A 108 5.26 -24.32 -9.23
C LEU A 108 5.13 -25.79 -8.83
N ARG A 109 6.24 -26.51 -8.92
CA ARG A 109 6.35 -27.93 -8.60
C ARG A 109 7.47 -28.17 -7.58
N GLU A 110 7.39 -29.26 -6.87
CA GLU A 110 8.45 -29.72 -5.99
C GLU A 110 9.76 -29.89 -6.76
N GLY A 111 10.84 -29.33 -6.21
CA GLY A 111 12.16 -29.33 -6.84
C GLY A 111 12.40 -28.18 -7.84
N ASP A 112 11.39 -27.33 -8.10
CA ASP A 112 11.62 -26.13 -8.92
C ASP A 112 12.60 -25.18 -8.23
N ILE A 113 13.53 -24.65 -9.02
CA ILE A 113 14.46 -23.62 -8.61
C ILE A 113 13.99 -22.31 -9.22
N VAL A 114 13.81 -21.32 -8.37
CA VAL A 114 13.25 -20.00 -8.75
C VAL A 114 14.05 -18.86 -8.12
N THR A 115 13.79 -17.66 -8.59
CA THR A 115 14.27 -16.43 -7.97
C THR A 115 13.11 -15.62 -7.37
N ARG A 116 13.39 -14.70 -6.42
CA ARG A 116 12.38 -13.81 -5.89
C ARG A 116 11.73 -12.95 -6.97
N ARG A 117 12.52 -12.48 -7.95
CA ARG A 117 12.01 -11.74 -9.11
C ARG A 117 11.03 -12.60 -9.94
N ALA A 118 11.34 -13.85 -10.18
CA ALA A 118 10.43 -14.76 -10.90
C ALA A 118 9.11 -14.96 -10.13
N LEU A 119 9.18 -15.08 -8.79
CA LEU A 119 7.98 -15.16 -7.96
C LEU A 119 7.15 -13.87 -7.98
N CYS A 120 7.78 -12.68 -8.03
CA CYS A 120 7.06 -11.43 -8.20
C CYS A 120 6.28 -11.41 -9.51
N TYR A 121 6.89 -11.81 -10.63
CA TYR A 121 6.15 -11.98 -11.89
C TYR A 121 5.04 -13.02 -11.78
N GLY A 122 5.31 -14.14 -11.12
CA GLY A 122 4.32 -15.21 -10.92
C GLY A 122 3.13 -14.80 -10.07
N MET A 123 3.31 -13.91 -9.09
CA MET A 123 2.20 -13.43 -8.27
C MET A 123 1.47 -12.22 -8.86
N LEU A 124 2.14 -11.36 -9.64
CA LEU A 124 1.53 -10.15 -10.18
C LEU A 124 0.87 -10.34 -11.54
N LEU A 125 1.37 -11.23 -12.41
CA LEU A 125 0.80 -11.44 -13.74
C LEU A 125 -0.34 -12.47 -13.73
N PRO A 126 -0.11 -13.78 -13.42
CA PRO A 126 -1.18 -14.77 -13.35
C PRO A 126 -1.87 -14.80 -11.98
N SER A 127 -1.49 -13.93 -11.05
CA SER A 127 -2.01 -13.90 -9.68
C SER A 127 -1.72 -15.20 -8.88
N GLY A 128 -0.54 -15.82 -9.08
CA GLY A 128 -0.18 -17.10 -8.48
C GLY A 128 -0.14 -17.10 -6.96
N ASN A 129 -1.01 -17.90 -6.33
CA ASN A 129 -1.04 -18.09 -4.88
C ASN A 129 0.17 -18.89 -4.38
N ASP A 130 0.64 -19.85 -5.20
CA ASP A 130 1.86 -20.63 -4.99
C ASP A 130 3.10 -19.72 -4.95
N ALA A 131 3.22 -18.78 -5.87
CA ALA A 131 4.30 -17.79 -5.88
C ALA A 131 4.32 -16.93 -4.61
N ALA A 132 3.15 -16.44 -4.19
CA ALA A 132 3.02 -15.64 -2.97
C ALA A 132 3.41 -16.44 -1.72
N ASN A 133 2.94 -17.69 -1.59
CA ASN A 133 3.25 -18.53 -0.46
C ASN A 133 4.73 -18.97 -0.47
N ALA A 134 5.30 -19.29 -1.65
CA ALA A 134 6.72 -19.64 -1.77
C ALA A 134 7.63 -18.48 -1.35
N SER A 135 7.30 -17.24 -1.76
CA SER A 135 7.97 -16.03 -1.29
C SER A 135 7.90 -15.90 0.22
N ALA A 136 6.71 -16.03 0.81
CA ALA A 136 6.50 -15.89 2.23
C ALA A 136 7.32 -16.88 3.05
N VAL A 137 7.33 -18.15 2.64
CA VAL A 137 8.11 -19.21 3.31
C VAL A 137 9.60 -18.98 3.14
N ASN A 138 10.06 -18.60 1.94
CA ASN A 138 11.48 -18.30 1.70
C ASN A 138 12.01 -17.16 2.58
N ILE A 139 11.19 -16.12 2.81
CA ILE A 139 11.62 -14.91 3.54
C ILE A 139 11.50 -15.09 5.05
N SER A 140 10.41 -15.70 5.53
CA SER A 140 10.04 -15.71 6.95
C SER A 140 9.90 -17.10 7.55
N GLY A 141 10.15 -18.15 6.80
CA GLY A 141 10.04 -19.56 7.23
C GLY A 141 8.59 -20.06 7.36
N SER A 142 7.59 -19.19 7.34
CA SER A 142 6.17 -19.58 7.35
C SER A 142 5.27 -18.45 6.87
N LYS A 143 4.06 -18.81 6.41
CA LYS A 143 3.02 -17.83 6.01
C LYS A 143 2.59 -16.94 7.19
N SER A 144 2.48 -17.49 8.38
CA SER A 144 2.08 -16.74 9.57
C SER A 144 3.16 -15.73 10.02
N ALA A 145 4.43 -16.11 9.98
CA ALA A 145 5.53 -15.18 10.26
C ALA A 145 5.60 -14.07 9.20
N PHE A 146 5.31 -14.41 7.94
CA PHE A 146 5.25 -13.41 6.88
C PHE A 146 4.07 -12.43 7.06
N ALA A 147 2.91 -12.89 7.52
CA ALA A 147 1.77 -12.02 7.83
C ALA A 147 2.12 -10.97 8.92
N VAL A 148 2.93 -11.36 9.92
CA VAL A 148 3.46 -10.40 10.91
C VAL A 148 4.33 -9.34 10.23
N LEU A 149 5.19 -9.75 9.30
CA LEU A 149 6.04 -8.83 8.54
C LEU A 149 5.19 -7.89 7.65
N MET A 150 4.14 -8.42 7.00
CA MET A 150 3.20 -7.63 6.20
C MET A 150 2.53 -6.54 7.04
N ASN A 151 2.02 -6.88 8.21
CA ASN A 151 1.35 -5.92 9.09
C ASN A 151 2.32 -4.88 9.66
N LYS A 152 3.54 -5.28 10.01
CA LYS A 152 4.58 -4.33 10.41
C LYS A 152 4.89 -3.33 9.29
N ARG A 153 5.04 -3.81 8.05
CA ARG A 153 5.29 -2.94 6.91
C ARG A 153 4.08 -2.04 6.60
N ALA A 154 2.87 -2.54 6.80
CA ALA A 154 1.65 -1.74 6.68
C ALA A 154 1.64 -0.56 7.67
N GLU A 155 2.02 -0.77 8.93
CA GLU A 155 2.17 0.30 9.92
C GLU A 155 3.21 1.34 9.49
N GLU A 156 4.37 0.90 8.96
CA GLU A 156 5.42 1.79 8.46
C GLU A 156 4.98 2.65 7.27
N ILE A 157 4.10 2.12 6.41
CA ILE A 157 3.50 2.84 5.28
C ILE A 157 2.37 3.79 5.74
N GLY A 158 1.80 3.57 6.93
CA GLY A 158 0.66 4.32 7.45
C GLY A 158 -0.70 3.72 7.10
N MET A 159 -0.77 2.42 6.78
CA MET A 159 -2.00 1.67 6.50
C MET A 159 -2.71 1.29 7.80
N THR A 160 -3.46 2.23 8.39
CA THR A 160 -4.08 2.09 9.71
C THR A 160 -5.37 1.27 9.73
N ASP A 161 -5.99 1.09 8.56
CA ASP A 161 -7.25 0.36 8.36
C ASP A 161 -7.02 -0.97 7.61
N THR A 162 -5.89 -1.65 7.91
CA THR A 162 -5.47 -2.87 7.22
C THR A 162 -5.02 -3.94 8.20
N ASN A 163 -5.39 -5.19 7.94
CA ASN A 163 -4.83 -6.36 8.60
C ASN A 163 -4.64 -7.49 7.57
N PHE A 164 -3.40 -7.90 7.38
CA PHE A 164 -3.02 -9.03 6.54
C PHE A 164 -2.95 -10.32 7.34
N VAL A 165 -3.54 -11.39 6.81
CA VAL A 165 -3.52 -12.74 7.41
C VAL A 165 -2.86 -13.75 6.48
N THR A 166 -3.04 -13.59 5.17
CA THR A 166 -2.48 -14.48 4.15
C THR A 166 -1.61 -13.73 3.15
N PRO A 167 -0.49 -14.33 2.66
CA PRO A 167 0.36 -13.68 1.64
C PRO A 167 -0.31 -13.58 0.27
N SER A 168 -1.27 -14.45 -0.01
CA SER A 168 -1.91 -14.58 -1.33
C SER A 168 -3.19 -13.74 -1.47
N GLY A 169 -3.81 -13.37 -0.34
CA GLY A 169 -5.11 -12.72 -0.34
C GLY A 169 -6.29 -13.68 -0.42
N LEU A 170 -6.08 -14.99 -0.27
CA LEU A 170 -7.19 -15.90 -0.01
C LEU A 170 -7.89 -15.50 1.29
N ASP A 171 -9.20 -15.59 1.30
CA ASP A 171 -10.03 -15.16 2.42
C ASP A 171 -9.62 -15.86 3.71
N ALA A 172 -9.48 -15.08 4.76
CA ALA A 172 -9.21 -15.54 6.11
C ALA A 172 -9.89 -14.59 7.10
N ASP A 173 -10.31 -15.15 8.23
CA ASP A 173 -10.92 -14.37 9.29
C ASP A 173 -9.98 -13.26 9.76
N GLY A 174 -10.49 -12.03 9.78
CA GLY A 174 -9.73 -10.86 10.17
C GLY A 174 -8.88 -10.24 9.05
N GLN A 175 -8.89 -10.76 7.81
CA GLN A 175 -8.20 -10.13 6.70
C GLN A 175 -9.05 -9.04 6.06
N TYR A 176 -8.54 -7.81 6.07
CA TYR A 176 -9.21 -6.66 5.46
C TYR A 176 -8.20 -5.56 5.10
N SER A 177 -8.64 -4.65 4.27
CA SER A 177 -8.02 -3.36 4.03
C SER A 177 -9.09 -2.36 3.55
N CYS A 178 -8.69 -1.16 3.19
CA CYS A 178 -9.54 -0.16 2.57
C CYS A 178 -8.89 0.43 1.31
N ALA A 179 -9.66 1.14 0.49
CA ALA A 179 -9.13 1.71 -0.75
C ALA A 179 -8.02 2.73 -0.48
N TYR A 180 -8.11 3.51 0.59
CA TYR A 180 -7.09 4.48 0.98
C TYR A 180 -5.74 3.80 1.29
N ASP A 181 -5.75 2.78 2.13
CA ASP A 181 -4.54 2.06 2.51
C ASP A 181 -3.90 1.33 1.31
N LEU A 182 -4.72 0.74 0.43
CA LEU A 182 -4.21 0.14 -0.81
C LEU A 182 -3.61 1.16 -1.77
N ALA A 183 -4.09 2.41 -1.77
CA ALA A 183 -3.45 3.49 -2.54
C ALA A 183 -2.09 3.87 -1.97
N LEU A 184 -1.95 3.94 -0.63
CA LEU A 184 -0.65 4.15 0.03
C LEU A 184 0.34 3.02 -0.31
N LEU A 185 -0.10 1.77 -0.21
CA LEU A 185 0.69 0.60 -0.58
C LEU A 185 1.12 0.64 -2.04
N THR A 186 0.20 0.96 -2.95
CA THR A 186 0.50 1.04 -4.39
C THR A 186 1.54 2.12 -4.67
N ARG A 187 1.40 3.29 -4.04
CA ARG A 187 2.35 4.38 -4.14
C ARG A 187 3.74 3.95 -3.66
N GLU A 188 3.83 3.27 -2.53
CA GLU A 188 5.09 2.74 -2.00
C GLU A 188 5.72 1.73 -2.95
N ALA A 189 4.92 0.78 -3.47
CA ALA A 189 5.40 -0.22 -4.41
C ALA A 189 5.89 0.40 -5.73
N MET A 190 5.24 1.44 -6.23
CA MET A 190 5.69 2.16 -7.44
C MET A 190 7.00 2.95 -7.25
N ASN A 191 7.38 3.26 -6.02
CA ASN A 191 8.66 3.90 -5.70
C ASN A 191 9.80 2.88 -5.61
N ASN A 192 9.52 1.59 -5.51
CA ASN A 192 10.52 0.54 -5.61
C ASN A 192 11.06 0.47 -7.04
N LYS A 193 12.39 0.38 -7.18
CA LYS A 193 13.06 0.43 -8.50
C LYS A 193 13.28 -0.93 -9.14
N ASP A 194 13.09 -2.02 -8.38
CA ASP A 194 13.20 -3.40 -8.83
C ASP A 194 11.86 -3.92 -9.36
#